data_444525c0db988e521d584d601f094266
#
_entry.id   444525c0db988e521d584d601f094266
#
_cell.length_a   1.000
_cell.length_b   1.000
_cell.length_c   1.000
_cell.angle_alpha   90.00
_cell.angle_beta   90.00
_cell.angle_gamma   90.00
#
_symmetry.space_group_name_H-M   'P 1'
#
loop_
_entity.id
_entity.type
_entity.pdbx_description
1 polymer ?
#
loop_
_entity_poly.entity_id
_entity_poly.type
_entity_poly.pdbx_seq_one_letter_code
_entity_poly.pdbx_strand_id
1 'polypeptide(L)'
;MNILTNTTENYKRWKDKKLESFTRNLDDLTVQIHSPSALSKPEKSRVISLLTSNNIVFIHIDKITCRDKPSIKSFARQIGLGNYELDSQSDKDGLTEIKDIEDDKKLSEYVPYTNKELNWHTDGYYTDQNNSVLAWMLFCQEAAEDGGMNKYLDHEIAYILFNNKSDKLKDLLLHDACCIPTNTKTNRKEVYNPVFMFKDEKLHMKFTMRERNITWNKKTTEAINILK
;
A
#
# COMPACT_ATOMS: atom_id res chain seq x y z
N MET A 1 1.95 -3.97 -22.97
CA MET A 1 0.70 -3.44 -23.58
C MET A 1 0.41 -2.11 -22.89
N ASN A 2 0.41 -0.98 -23.62
CA ASN A 2 0.41 0.34 -22.98
C ASN A 2 -1.01 0.71 -22.55
N ILE A 3 -1.38 0.44 -21.31
CA ILE A 3 -2.67 0.80 -20.68
C ILE A 3 -2.81 2.33 -20.52
N LEU A 4 -1.71 3.04 -20.74
CA LEU A 4 -1.46 4.43 -20.33
C LEU A 4 -2.20 5.52 -21.10
N THR A 5 -2.88 5.23 -22.19
CA THR A 5 -3.57 6.28 -22.94
C THR A 5 -5.07 6.14 -22.84
N ASN A 6 -5.71 7.18 -22.34
CA ASN A 6 -7.15 7.36 -22.18
C ASN A 6 -8.01 6.99 -23.41
N THR A 7 -7.39 6.92 -24.56
CA THR A 7 -8.03 6.73 -25.87
C THR A 7 -7.96 5.30 -26.36
N THR A 8 -7.31 4.39 -25.61
CA THR A 8 -7.15 3.01 -26.03
C THR A 8 -8.31 2.13 -25.57
N GLU A 9 -8.80 1.29 -26.43
CA GLU A 9 -9.79 0.24 -26.12
C GLU A 9 -9.33 -0.63 -24.93
N ASN A 10 -8.03 -0.80 -24.77
CA ASN A 10 -7.42 -1.53 -23.66
C ASN A 10 -7.65 -0.84 -22.30
N TYR A 11 -7.49 0.50 -22.22
CA TYR A 11 -7.78 1.23 -20.99
C TYR A 11 -9.27 1.10 -20.64
N LYS A 12 -10.15 1.29 -21.60
CA LYS A 12 -11.60 1.18 -21.39
C LYS A 12 -11.97 -0.19 -20.83
N ARG A 13 -11.49 -1.27 -21.47
CA ARG A 13 -11.75 -2.64 -21.03
C ARG A 13 -11.20 -2.91 -19.63
N TRP A 14 -9.98 -2.45 -19.34
CA TRP A 14 -9.39 -2.58 -18.01
C TRP A 14 -10.20 -1.82 -16.96
N LYS A 15 -10.56 -0.57 -17.24
CA LYS A 15 -11.39 0.26 -16.35
C LYS A 15 -12.75 -0.38 -16.07
N ASP A 16 -13.45 -0.79 -17.13
CA ASP A 16 -14.78 -1.38 -17.00
C ASP A 16 -14.73 -2.65 -16.15
N LYS A 17 -13.76 -3.54 -16.41
CA LYS A 17 -13.52 -4.73 -15.58
C LYS A 17 -13.21 -4.39 -14.14
N LYS A 18 -12.39 -3.36 -13.89
CA LYS A 18 -12.05 -2.93 -12.53
C LYS A 18 -13.28 -2.40 -11.79
N LEU A 19 -14.08 -1.56 -12.43
CA LEU A 19 -15.29 -0.99 -11.84
C LEU A 19 -16.36 -2.06 -11.59
N GLU A 20 -16.49 -3.05 -12.45
CA GLU A 20 -17.40 -4.18 -12.27
C GLU A 20 -17.04 -5.04 -11.05
N SER A 21 -15.76 -5.28 -10.83
CA SER A 21 -15.27 -6.10 -9.70
C SER A 21 -15.11 -5.33 -8.39
N PHE A 22 -15.15 -3.99 -8.42
CA PHE A 22 -14.89 -3.15 -7.26
C PHE A 22 -16.07 -3.15 -6.28
N THR A 23 -15.80 -3.44 -5.02
CA THR A 23 -16.78 -3.33 -3.94
C THR A 23 -16.24 -2.48 -2.79
N ARG A 24 -17.15 -1.82 -2.06
CA ARG A 24 -16.88 -1.12 -0.81
C ARG A 24 -17.43 -1.86 0.41
N ASN A 25 -18.12 -2.95 0.17
CA ASN A 25 -18.69 -3.74 1.25
C ASN A 25 -17.56 -4.57 1.91
N LEU A 26 -17.36 -4.36 3.21
CA LEU A 26 -16.34 -5.07 3.98
C LEU A 26 -16.60 -6.57 4.03
N ASP A 27 -17.86 -7.01 4.09
CA ASP A 27 -18.19 -8.42 4.14
C ASP A 27 -17.76 -9.14 2.86
N ASP A 28 -17.93 -8.48 1.68
CA ASP A 28 -17.48 -9.02 0.40
C ASP A 28 -15.96 -9.13 0.30
N LEU A 29 -15.24 -8.23 0.99
CA LEU A 29 -13.77 -8.16 1.05
C LEU A 29 -13.17 -8.99 2.17
N THR A 30 -13.99 -9.57 3.06
CA THR A 30 -13.52 -10.34 4.20
C THR A 30 -13.50 -11.83 3.89
N VAL A 31 -12.41 -12.48 4.29
CA VAL A 31 -12.27 -13.93 4.24
C VAL A 31 -12.07 -14.48 5.64
N GLN A 32 -12.99 -15.33 6.06
CA GLN A 32 -12.84 -16.09 7.29
C GLN A 32 -11.77 -17.18 7.10
N ILE A 33 -10.78 -17.24 7.97
CA ILE A 33 -9.69 -18.22 7.94
C ILE A 33 -9.70 -19.03 9.24
N HIS A 34 -9.67 -20.35 9.11
CA HIS A 34 -9.64 -21.27 10.25
C HIS A 34 -8.22 -21.46 10.80
N SER A 35 -7.23 -21.54 9.92
CA SER A 35 -5.83 -21.72 10.31
C SER A 35 -4.90 -20.93 9.39
N PRO A 36 -4.28 -19.85 9.87
CA PRO A 36 -3.33 -19.06 9.06
C PRO A 36 -2.07 -19.85 8.70
N SER A 37 -1.69 -20.85 9.47
CA SER A 37 -0.55 -21.72 9.15
C SER A 37 -0.82 -22.75 8.05
N ALA A 38 -2.10 -23.03 7.76
CA ALA A 38 -2.53 -24.06 6.78
C ALA A 38 -3.85 -23.66 6.12
N LEU A 39 -3.79 -22.77 5.11
CA LEU A 39 -4.95 -22.36 4.34
C LEU A 39 -5.54 -23.54 3.56
N SER A 40 -6.84 -23.70 3.61
CA SER A 40 -7.54 -24.58 2.67
C SER A 40 -7.48 -24.00 1.24
N LYS A 41 -7.67 -24.86 0.24
CA LYS A 41 -7.72 -24.44 -1.15
C LYS A 41 -8.78 -23.34 -1.42
N PRO A 42 -10.03 -23.45 -0.90
CA PRO A 42 -11.03 -22.40 -1.08
C PRO A 42 -10.61 -21.06 -0.44
N GLU A 43 -10.11 -21.07 0.82
CA GLU A 43 -9.64 -19.87 1.50
C GLU A 43 -8.54 -19.18 0.70
N LYS A 44 -7.52 -19.92 0.29
CA LYS A 44 -6.43 -19.39 -0.52
C LYS A 44 -6.92 -18.80 -1.85
N SER A 45 -7.80 -19.53 -2.58
CA SER A 45 -8.36 -19.06 -3.84
C SER A 45 -9.17 -17.77 -3.65
N ARG A 46 -9.95 -17.67 -2.59
CA ARG A 46 -10.73 -16.47 -2.29
C ARG A 46 -9.84 -15.28 -1.98
N VAL A 47 -8.81 -15.46 -1.13
CA VAL A 47 -7.82 -14.41 -0.82
C VAL A 47 -7.15 -13.89 -2.08
N ILE A 48 -6.63 -14.78 -2.92
CA ILE A 48 -5.95 -14.40 -4.17
C ILE A 48 -6.90 -13.71 -5.15
N SER A 49 -8.14 -14.19 -5.27
CA SER A 49 -9.17 -13.57 -6.11
C SER A 49 -9.43 -12.12 -5.69
N LEU A 50 -9.62 -11.87 -4.39
CA LEU A 50 -9.87 -10.52 -3.87
C LEU A 50 -8.66 -9.60 -4.05
N LEU A 51 -7.44 -10.08 -3.78
CA LEU A 51 -6.21 -9.32 -4.03
C LEU A 51 -6.07 -8.96 -5.51
N THR A 52 -6.48 -9.85 -6.41
CA THR A 52 -6.39 -9.61 -7.86
C THR A 52 -7.42 -8.61 -8.35
N SER A 53 -8.63 -8.62 -7.80
CA SER A 53 -9.73 -7.76 -8.27
C SER A 53 -9.83 -6.43 -7.54
N ASN A 54 -9.50 -6.40 -6.22
CA ASN A 54 -9.72 -5.25 -5.36
C ASN A 54 -8.43 -4.67 -4.74
N ASN A 55 -7.26 -5.30 -4.98
CA ASN A 55 -5.97 -4.93 -4.38
C ASN A 55 -5.96 -4.94 -2.84
N ILE A 56 -7.02 -5.43 -2.22
CA ILE A 56 -7.16 -5.54 -0.77
C ILE A 56 -8.00 -6.76 -0.40
N VAL A 57 -7.70 -7.34 0.74
CA VAL A 57 -8.51 -8.35 1.40
C VAL A 57 -8.41 -8.17 2.91
N PHE A 58 -9.52 -8.34 3.61
CA PHE A 58 -9.55 -8.41 5.07
C PHE A 58 -9.61 -9.87 5.48
N ILE A 59 -8.80 -10.22 6.47
CA ILE A 59 -8.71 -11.59 6.99
C ILE A 59 -9.25 -11.60 8.40
N HIS A 60 -10.26 -12.40 8.63
CA HIS A 60 -10.77 -12.67 9.96
C HIS A 60 -10.29 -14.04 10.45
N ILE A 61 -9.69 -14.08 11.65
CA ILE A 61 -9.16 -15.28 12.28
C ILE A 61 -9.82 -15.44 13.66
N ASP A 62 -10.65 -16.47 13.82
CA ASP A 62 -11.41 -16.68 15.05
C ASP A 62 -10.56 -17.07 16.26
N LYS A 63 -9.46 -17.77 16.02
CA LYS A 63 -8.68 -18.37 17.12
C LYS A 63 -7.55 -17.44 17.58
N ILE A 64 -7.63 -17.00 18.82
CA ILE A 64 -6.56 -16.26 19.51
C ILE A 64 -5.21 -17.02 19.47
N THR A 65 -5.24 -18.34 19.48
CA THR A 65 -4.05 -19.21 19.43
C THR A 65 -3.24 -19.13 18.12
N CYS A 66 -3.75 -18.45 17.11
CA CYS A 66 -3.08 -18.33 15.81
C CYS A 66 -2.42 -16.96 15.60
N ARG A 67 -2.24 -16.19 16.67
CA ARG A 67 -1.67 -14.82 16.61
C ARG A 67 -0.16 -14.77 16.82
N ASP A 68 0.51 -15.91 16.74
CA ASP A 68 1.97 -15.95 16.84
C ASP A 68 2.65 -15.57 15.52
N LYS A 69 3.86 -15.04 15.63
CA LYS A 69 4.68 -14.63 14.48
C LYS A 69 4.91 -15.76 13.43
N PRO A 70 5.16 -17.02 13.81
CA PRO A 70 5.26 -18.12 12.85
C PRO A 70 4.00 -18.35 12.01
N SER A 71 2.83 -18.30 12.63
CA SER A 71 1.54 -18.46 11.92
C SER A 71 1.30 -17.33 10.93
N ILE A 72 1.58 -16.08 11.31
CA ILE A 72 1.48 -14.90 10.44
C ILE A 72 2.41 -15.03 9.24
N LYS A 73 3.65 -15.43 9.46
CA LYS A 73 4.63 -15.66 8.38
C LYS A 73 4.25 -16.82 7.47
N SER A 74 3.69 -17.88 8.03
CA SER A 74 3.19 -19.01 7.24
C SER A 74 2.04 -18.57 6.33
N PHE A 75 1.10 -17.78 6.86
CA PHE A 75 0.04 -17.17 6.06
C PHE A 75 0.61 -16.34 4.91
N ALA A 76 1.51 -15.41 5.20
CA ALA A 76 2.14 -14.54 4.20
C ALA A 76 2.79 -15.34 3.05
N ARG A 77 3.54 -16.39 3.37
CA ARG A 77 4.16 -17.27 2.36
C ARG A 77 3.13 -17.96 1.47
N GLN A 78 2.02 -18.42 2.02
CA GLN A 78 0.98 -19.14 1.28
C GLN A 78 0.28 -18.24 0.26
N ILE A 79 0.23 -16.93 0.48
CA ILE A 79 -0.37 -15.95 -0.44
C ILE A 79 0.67 -15.23 -1.32
N GLY A 80 1.93 -15.66 -1.29
CA GLY A 80 2.99 -15.11 -2.15
C GLY A 80 3.84 -14.01 -1.54
N LEU A 81 3.62 -13.63 -0.27
CA LEU A 81 4.41 -12.62 0.46
C LEU A 81 5.55 -13.25 1.26
N GLY A 82 6.20 -14.27 0.71
CA GLY A 82 7.29 -15.00 1.38
C GLY A 82 8.65 -14.31 1.29
N ASN A 83 8.85 -13.51 0.27
CA ASN A 83 10.06 -12.73 0.06
C ASN A 83 9.78 -11.28 0.48
N TYR A 84 10.36 -10.87 1.58
CA TYR A 84 10.24 -9.49 2.09
C TYR A 84 11.62 -8.92 2.33
N GLU A 85 11.76 -7.63 2.12
CA GLU A 85 12.95 -6.89 2.50
C GLU A 85 12.82 -6.43 3.95
N LEU A 86 13.94 -6.46 4.67
CA LEU A 86 14.00 -5.91 6.01
C LEU A 86 14.02 -4.38 5.93
N ASP A 87 13.04 -3.74 6.50
CA ASP A 87 13.10 -2.30 6.75
C ASP A 87 14.04 -2.02 7.93
N SER A 88 14.59 -0.82 7.98
CA SER A 88 15.46 -0.33 9.06
C SER A 88 14.80 -0.38 10.44
N GLN A 89 13.49 -0.47 10.50
CA GLN A 89 12.68 -0.55 11.71
C GLN A 89 12.14 -1.96 11.98
N SER A 90 12.34 -2.90 11.06
CA SER A 90 11.85 -4.27 11.25
C SER A 90 12.74 -5.04 12.21
N ASP A 91 12.13 -5.91 12.99
CA ASP A 91 12.83 -6.94 13.74
C ASP A 91 13.63 -7.86 12.79
N LYS A 92 14.61 -8.60 13.30
CA LYS A 92 15.40 -9.55 12.53
C LYS A 92 14.56 -10.61 11.81
N ASP A 93 13.32 -10.75 12.24
CA ASP A 93 12.36 -11.69 11.67
C ASP A 93 11.48 -11.08 10.55
N GLY A 94 11.68 -9.80 10.18
CA GLY A 94 10.97 -9.12 9.11
C GLY A 94 9.57 -8.66 9.48
N LEU A 95 9.20 -8.70 10.75
CA LEU A 95 7.97 -8.11 11.27
C LEU A 95 8.31 -6.83 12.02
N THR A 96 7.49 -5.80 11.83
CA THR A 96 7.60 -4.55 12.58
C THR A 96 6.44 -4.50 13.57
N GLU A 97 6.75 -4.44 14.86
CA GLU A 97 5.75 -4.25 15.88
C GLU A 97 5.40 -2.75 15.98
N ILE A 98 4.13 -2.42 15.72
CA ILE A 98 3.64 -1.05 15.73
C ILE A 98 2.75 -0.87 16.98
N LYS A 99 3.18 0.01 17.87
CA LYS A 99 2.43 0.42 19.07
C LYS A 99 2.86 1.82 19.49
N ASP A 100 2.06 2.51 20.26
CA ASP A 100 2.46 3.77 20.88
C ASP A 100 3.61 3.53 21.88
N ILE A 101 4.72 4.24 21.69
CA ILE A 101 5.92 4.13 22.51
C ILE A 101 6.29 5.53 23.01
N GLU A 102 5.54 6.01 24.01
CA GLU A 102 5.71 7.36 24.56
C GLU A 102 7.12 7.60 25.13
N ASP A 103 7.76 6.58 25.68
CA ASP A 103 9.04 6.68 26.39
C ASP A 103 10.27 6.59 25.48
N ASP A 104 10.14 6.14 24.23
CA ASP A 104 11.27 6.03 23.31
C ASP A 104 11.37 7.27 22.40
N LYS A 105 12.20 8.24 22.84
CA LYS A 105 12.45 9.50 22.09
C LYS A 105 12.92 9.26 20.64
N LYS A 106 13.50 8.12 20.33
CA LYS A 106 14.05 7.82 19.01
C LYS A 106 12.97 7.30 18.06
N LEU A 107 12.08 6.45 18.56
CA LEU A 107 10.97 5.89 17.78
C LEU A 107 9.77 6.84 17.74
N SER A 108 9.55 7.67 18.76
CA SER A 108 8.47 8.67 18.78
C SER A 108 8.60 9.78 17.71
N GLU A 109 9.74 9.86 17.03
CA GLU A 109 9.88 10.71 15.82
C GLU A 109 9.11 10.14 14.61
N TYR A 110 8.76 8.86 14.62
CA TYR A 110 8.03 8.17 13.55
C TYR A 110 6.56 8.04 13.92
N VAL A 111 5.69 8.61 13.11
CA VAL A 111 4.24 8.67 13.37
C VAL A 111 3.60 7.29 13.65
N PRO A 112 3.98 6.19 12.97
CA PRO A 112 3.41 4.87 13.27
C PRO A 112 3.59 4.38 14.72
N TYR A 113 4.56 4.93 15.46
CA TYR A 113 4.82 4.63 16.88
C TYR A 113 4.26 5.67 17.85
N THR A 114 3.29 6.44 17.41
CA THR A 114 2.66 7.50 18.19
C THR A 114 1.14 7.44 18.05
N ASN A 115 0.42 8.15 18.90
CA ASN A 115 -1.03 8.35 18.81
C ASN A 115 -1.45 9.43 17.78
N LYS A 116 -0.56 9.86 16.90
CA LYS A 116 -0.83 10.91 15.91
C LYS A 116 -1.46 10.33 14.64
N GLU A 117 -2.38 11.08 14.05
CA GLU A 117 -2.99 10.71 12.77
C GLU A 117 -1.93 10.58 11.67
N LEU A 118 -2.05 9.52 10.88
CA LEU A 118 -1.21 9.25 9.73
C LEU A 118 -1.93 9.67 8.45
N ASN A 119 -1.36 10.63 7.73
CA ASN A 119 -1.90 11.13 6.46
C ASN A 119 -1.86 10.06 5.36
N TRP A 120 -2.67 10.27 4.31
CA TRP A 120 -2.68 9.42 3.12
C TRP A 120 -1.29 9.22 2.55
N HIS A 121 -0.90 7.98 2.37
CA HIS A 121 0.39 7.58 1.80
C HIS A 121 0.32 6.15 1.26
N THR A 122 1.31 5.81 0.47
CA THR A 122 1.64 4.42 0.14
C THR A 122 2.90 4.04 0.90
N ASP A 123 2.99 2.81 1.39
CA ASP A 123 4.22 2.32 1.98
C ASP A 123 5.33 2.27 0.94
N GLY A 124 6.56 2.55 1.37
CA GLY A 124 7.70 2.59 0.47
C GLY A 124 7.69 3.72 -0.57
N TYR A 125 6.88 4.79 -0.40
CA TYR A 125 6.90 5.94 -1.32
C TYR A 125 8.32 6.52 -1.48
N TYR A 126 9.17 6.31 -0.49
CA TYR A 126 10.55 6.81 -0.39
C TYR A 126 11.60 5.89 -1.04
N THR A 127 11.24 4.73 -1.53
CA THR A 127 12.16 3.82 -2.24
C THR A 127 12.27 4.19 -3.72
N ASP A 128 13.37 3.80 -4.39
CA ASP A 128 13.45 3.90 -5.83
C ASP A 128 12.49 2.92 -6.54
N GLN A 129 12.40 3.02 -7.87
CA GLN A 129 11.46 2.22 -8.65
C GLN A 129 11.83 0.71 -8.66
N ASN A 130 13.10 0.36 -8.51
CA ASN A 130 13.55 -1.03 -8.49
C ASN A 130 13.22 -1.71 -7.16
N ASN A 131 13.25 -0.93 -6.07
CA ASN A 131 13.00 -1.37 -4.70
C ASN A 131 11.61 -0.96 -4.22
N SER A 132 10.60 -0.98 -5.10
CA SER A 132 9.23 -0.62 -4.75
C SER A 132 8.60 -1.65 -3.82
N VAL A 133 7.96 -1.17 -2.75
CA VAL A 133 7.05 -2.01 -1.94
C VAL A 133 5.82 -2.30 -2.78
N LEU A 134 5.63 -3.55 -3.16
CA LEU A 134 4.54 -3.99 -4.04
C LEU A 134 3.29 -4.42 -3.27
N ALA A 135 3.46 -4.87 -2.03
CA ALA A 135 2.39 -5.27 -1.14
C ALA A 135 2.87 -5.19 0.32
N TRP A 136 1.93 -5.06 1.22
CA TRP A 136 2.17 -5.12 2.66
C TRP A 136 1.03 -5.89 3.33
N MET A 137 1.27 -6.33 4.54
CA MET A 137 0.30 -6.99 5.38
C MET A 137 0.32 -6.37 6.77
N LEU A 138 -0.84 -5.94 7.24
CA LEU A 138 -1.02 -5.45 8.60
C LEU A 138 -1.80 -6.49 9.41
N PHE A 139 -1.28 -6.84 10.57
CA PHE A 139 -1.91 -7.76 11.49
C PHE A 139 -2.26 -7.03 12.79
N CYS A 140 -3.55 -6.96 13.12
CA CYS A 140 -4.02 -6.39 14.37
C CYS A 140 -3.94 -7.46 15.47
N GLN A 141 -2.94 -7.36 16.33
CA GLN A 141 -2.78 -8.26 17.47
C GLN A 141 -3.70 -7.84 18.61
N GLU A 142 -3.79 -6.55 18.86
CA GLU A 142 -4.61 -5.93 19.89
C GLU A 142 -5.20 -4.63 19.31
N ALA A 143 -6.50 -4.42 19.53
CA ALA A 143 -7.15 -3.20 19.10
C ALA A 143 -6.79 -2.05 20.05
N ALA A 144 -6.68 -0.84 19.52
CA ALA A 144 -6.54 0.34 20.36
C ALA A 144 -7.82 0.56 21.19
N GLU A 145 -7.67 1.12 22.40
CA GLU A 145 -8.81 1.50 23.24
C GLU A 145 -9.63 2.63 22.60
N ASP A 146 -8.95 3.54 21.93
CA ASP A 146 -9.58 4.63 21.17
C ASP A 146 -8.81 4.88 19.85
N GLY A 147 -9.50 5.20 18.78
CA GLY A 147 -8.93 5.45 17.47
C GLY A 147 -8.44 4.18 16.77
N GLY A 148 -7.24 4.25 16.15
CA GLY A 148 -6.62 3.12 15.42
C GLY A 148 -7.33 2.70 14.14
N MET A 149 -8.35 3.42 13.70
CA MET A 149 -9.08 3.11 12.47
C MET A 149 -8.26 3.47 11.24
N ASN A 150 -8.14 2.51 10.31
CA ASN A 150 -7.47 2.70 9.04
C ASN A 150 -8.49 2.93 7.93
N LYS A 151 -8.12 3.77 6.95
CA LYS A 151 -8.85 3.99 5.70
C LYS A 151 -7.99 3.52 4.55
N TYR A 152 -8.58 2.78 3.62
CA TYR A 152 -7.90 2.25 2.44
C TYR A 152 -8.56 2.75 1.17
N LEU A 153 -7.75 3.13 0.21
CA LEU A 153 -8.19 3.48 -1.14
C LEU A 153 -7.41 2.64 -2.14
N ASP A 154 -8.14 1.94 -2.99
CA ASP A 154 -7.55 1.21 -4.10
C ASP A 154 -6.89 2.20 -5.09
N HIS A 155 -5.60 2.03 -5.34
CA HIS A 155 -4.82 2.92 -6.19
C HIS A 155 -5.25 2.88 -7.65
N GLU A 156 -5.83 1.78 -8.14
CA GLU A 156 -6.40 1.70 -9.48
C GLU A 156 -7.70 2.52 -9.58
N ILE A 157 -8.50 2.53 -8.51
CA ILE A 157 -9.68 3.42 -8.43
C ILE A 157 -9.24 4.89 -8.36
N ALA A 158 -8.21 5.21 -7.57
CA ALA A 158 -7.64 6.55 -7.53
C ALA A 158 -7.19 7.01 -8.93
N TYR A 159 -6.51 6.16 -9.67
CA TYR A 159 -6.10 6.41 -11.06
C TYR A 159 -7.30 6.68 -11.98
N ILE A 160 -8.33 5.83 -11.92
CA ILE A 160 -9.54 5.96 -12.75
C ILE A 160 -10.27 7.26 -12.43
N LEU A 161 -10.45 7.59 -11.15
CA LEU A 161 -11.12 8.81 -10.72
C LEU A 161 -10.36 10.06 -11.15
N PHE A 162 -9.04 10.05 -10.99
CA PHE A 162 -8.20 11.15 -11.42
C PHE A 162 -8.29 11.34 -12.94
N ASN A 163 -8.17 10.27 -13.69
CA ASN A 163 -8.21 10.28 -15.13
C ASN A 163 -9.58 10.75 -15.71
N ASN A 164 -10.65 10.48 -14.99
CA ASN A 164 -12.00 11.01 -15.35
C ASN A 164 -12.15 12.48 -15.02
N LYS A 165 -11.39 13.00 -14.03
CA LYS A 165 -11.52 14.37 -13.51
C LYS A 165 -10.57 15.35 -14.17
N SER A 166 -9.42 14.90 -14.67
CA SER A 166 -8.33 15.76 -15.13
C SER A 166 -7.57 15.17 -16.31
N ASP A 167 -7.12 16.03 -17.21
CA ASP A 167 -6.20 15.71 -18.32
C ASP A 167 -4.72 15.69 -17.92
N LYS A 168 -4.42 15.98 -16.64
CA LYS A 168 -3.06 16.08 -16.09
C LYS A 168 -2.46 14.75 -15.63
N LEU A 169 -3.07 13.63 -15.99
CA LEU A 169 -2.55 12.31 -15.64
C LEU A 169 -1.10 12.10 -16.08
N LYS A 170 -0.74 12.64 -17.25
CA LYS A 170 0.62 12.55 -17.79
C LYS A 170 1.69 13.14 -16.86
N ASP A 171 1.33 14.19 -16.11
CA ASP A 171 2.22 14.83 -15.17
C ASP A 171 2.55 13.94 -13.96
N LEU A 172 1.60 13.09 -13.57
CA LEU A 172 1.78 12.10 -12.50
C LEU A 172 2.59 10.86 -12.92
N LEU A 173 2.79 10.69 -14.24
CA LEU A 173 3.56 9.60 -14.82
C LEU A 173 5.02 9.98 -15.12
N LEU A 174 5.39 11.25 -14.93
CA LEU A 174 6.77 11.70 -15.12
C LEU A 174 7.68 10.97 -14.14
N HIS A 175 8.84 10.50 -14.61
CA HIS A 175 9.80 9.77 -13.78
C HIS A 175 10.32 10.59 -12.59
N ASP A 176 10.27 11.92 -12.71
CA ASP A 176 10.66 12.91 -11.72
C ASP A 176 9.45 13.71 -11.19
N ALA A 177 8.25 13.11 -11.20
CA ALA A 177 7.04 13.75 -10.68
C ALA A 177 7.22 14.23 -9.24
N CYS A 178 7.99 13.49 -8.45
CA CYS A 178 8.41 13.91 -7.12
C CYS A 178 9.89 13.60 -6.85
N CYS A 179 10.45 14.33 -5.89
CA CYS A 179 11.75 14.10 -5.32
C CYS A 179 11.61 13.82 -3.81
N ILE A 180 12.18 12.73 -3.37
CA ILE A 180 12.32 12.38 -1.96
C ILE A 180 13.75 12.75 -1.53
N PRO A 181 13.94 13.69 -0.61
CA PRO A 181 15.27 14.17 -0.25
C PRO A 181 16.10 13.10 0.45
N THR A 182 17.40 13.27 0.44
CA THR A 182 18.36 12.46 1.18
C THR A 182 17.98 12.39 2.67
N ASN A 183 18.12 11.21 3.24
CA ASN A 183 17.97 11.01 4.68
C ASN A 183 19.27 10.41 5.25
N THR A 184 20.03 11.23 5.94
CA THR A 184 21.31 10.83 6.52
C THR A 184 21.17 9.85 7.68
N LYS A 185 20.05 9.87 8.42
CA LYS A 185 19.79 8.94 9.53
C LYS A 185 19.64 7.50 9.05
N THR A 186 19.07 7.31 7.85
CA THR A 186 18.86 5.97 7.24
C THR A 186 19.81 5.69 6.09
N ASN A 187 20.79 6.57 5.85
CA ASN A 187 21.72 6.50 4.71
C ASN A 187 21.00 6.40 3.34
N ARG A 188 19.77 6.95 3.24
CA ARG A 188 19.01 6.96 1.98
C ARG A 188 19.44 8.14 1.13
N LYS A 189 19.80 7.87 -0.12
CA LYS A 189 20.07 8.89 -1.13
C LYS A 189 18.77 9.55 -1.59
N GLU A 190 18.90 10.70 -2.27
CA GLU A 190 17.80 11.33 -2.98
C GLU A 190 17.21 10.38 -4.03
N VAL A 191 15.90 10.36 -4.15
CA VAL A 191 15.16 9.47 -5.07
C VAL A 191 14.11 10.26 -5.82
N TYR A 192 14.03 10.03 -7.13
CA TYR A 192 12.99 10.58 -8.01
C TYR A 192 12.03 9.48 -8.41
N ASN A 193 10.72 9.77 -8.31
CA ASN A 193 9.68 8.80 -8.62
C ASN A 193 8.51 9.44 -9.39
N PRO A 194 7.83 8.66 -10.25
CA PRO A 194 6.47 8.97 -10.68
C PRO A 194 5.49 8.76 -9.52
N VAL A 195 4.31 9.38 -9.60
CA VAL A 195 3.20 9.08 -8.69
C VAL A 195 2.53 7.77 -9.08
N PHE A 196 2.23 7.61 -10.36
CA PHE A 196 1.74 6.35 -10.92
C PHE A 196 2.81 5.76 -11.85
N MET A 197 3.01 4.47 -11.76
CA MET A 197 3.92 3.73 -12.63
C MET A 197 3.35 2.36 -12.99
N PHE A 198 3.81 1.82 -14.11
CA PHE A 198 3.50 0.44 -14.50
C PHE A 198 4.75 -0.41 -14.35
N LYS A 199 4.60 -1.51 -13.64
CA LYS A 199 5.61 -2.55 -13.47
C LYS A 199 4.94 -3.90 -13.73
N ASP A 200 5.51 -4.71 -14.61
CA ASP A 200 4.95 -6.02 -15.00
C ASP A 200 3.46 -5.95 -15.38
N GLU A 201 3.09 -4.94 -16.19
CA GLU A 201 1.72 -4.64 -16.65
C GLU A 201 0.73 -4.26 -15.53
N LYS A 202 1.18 -4.13 -14.28
CA LYS A 202 0.36 -3.70 -13.15
C LYS A 202 0.61 -2.24 -12.81
N LEU A 203 -0.46 -1.54 -12.46
CA LEU A 203 -0.39 -0.18 -11.95
C LEU A 203 0.09 -0.18 -10.50
N HIS A 204 1.02 0.71 -10.20
CA HIS A 204 1.51 0.99 -8.86
C HIS A 204 1.43 2.48 -8.59
N MET A 205 1.37 2.84 -7.31
CA MET A 205 1.31 4.22 -6.86
C MET A 205 2.37 4.47 -5.79
N LYS A 206 3.04 5.64 -5.90
CA LYS A 206 3.93 6.19 -4.85
C LYS A 206 3.43 7.57 -4.48
N PHE A 207 2.92 7.72 -3.27
CA PHE A 207 2.28 8.95 -2.84
C PHE A 207 2.44 9.18 -1.33
N THR A 208 2.55 10.43 -0.91
CA THR A 208 2.41 10.83 0.48
C THR A 208 1.93 12.28 0.57
N MET A 209 1.05 12.54 1.52
CA MET A 209 0.63 13.90 1.89
C MET A 209 1.58 14.57 2.90
N ARG A 210 2.68 13.91 3.30
CA ARG A 210 3.68 14.46 4.22
C ARG A 210 4.61 15.41 3.49
N GLU A 211 4.23 16.67 3.35
CA GLU A 211 4.96 17.69 2.58
C GLU A 211 6.43 17.87 2.98
N ARG A 212 6.77 17.67 4.24
CA ARG A 212 8.17 17.75 4.72
C ARG A 212 9.10 16.67 4.13
N ASN A 213 8.53 15.59 3.60
CA ASN A 213 9.30 14.42 3.14
C ASN A 213 9.33 14.29 1.62
N ILE A 214 8.71 15.23 0.89
CA ILE A 214 8.56 15.14 -0.56
C ILE A 214 8.54 16.55 -1.17
N THR A 215 9.14 16.67 -2.35
CA THR A 215 9.03 17.86 -3.20
C THR A 215 8.41 17.45 -4.52
N TRP A 216 7.46 18.23 -5.01
CA TRP A 216 6.79 17.97 -6.28
C TRP A 216 7.44 18.76 -7.40
N ASN A 217 7.59 18.15 -8.57
CA ASN A 217 7.98 18.87 -9.78
C ASN A 217 6.94 19.96 -10.08
N LYS A 218 7.37 21.12 -10.59
CA LYS A 218 6.47 22.23 -10.93
C LYS A 218 5.31 21.80 -11.85
N LYS A 219 5.57 20.92 -12.80
CA LYS A 219 4.55 20.38 -13.72
C LYS A 219 3.52 19.49 -12.99
N THR A 220 3.95 18.80 -11.95
CA THR A 220 3.08 17.88 -11.17
C THR A 220 2.24 18.59 -10.12
N THR A 221 2.61 19.80 -9.70
CA THR A 221 1.97 20.50 -8.57
C THR A 221 0.46 20.63 -8.74
N GLU A 222 -0.01 21.01 -9.93
CA GLU A 222 -1.45 21.15 -10.20
C GLU A 222 -2.16 19.79 -10.15
N ALA A 223 -1.57 18.75 -10.76
CA ALA A 223 -2.10 17.40 -10.71
C ALA A 223 -2.18 16.85 -9.27
N ILE A 224 -1.17 17.12 -8.45
CA ILE A 224 -1.15 16.73 -7.04
C ILE A 224 -2.24 17.43 -6.24
N ASN A 225 -2.52 18.70 -6.49
CA ASN A 225 -3.60 19.42 -5.81
C ASN A 225 -4.99 18.87 -6.17
N ILE A 226 -5.13 18.27 -7.34
CA ILE A 226 -6.37 17.59 -7.75
C ILE A 226 -6.47 16.20 -7.10
N LEU A 227 -5.32 15.53 -6.89
CA LEU A 227 -5.25 14.19 -6.30
C LEU A 227 -5.48 14.21 -4.78
N LYS A 228 -5.07 15.28 -4.09
CA LYS A 228 -5.33 15.51 -2.66
C LYS A 228 -6.80 15.82 -2.39
#